data_28f26c917984188ec569381090c38db4
#
_entry.id   28f26c917984188ec569381090c38db4
#
_cell.length_a   1.000
_cell.length_b   1.000
_cell.length_c   1.000
_cell.angle_alpha   90.00
_cell.angle_beta   90.00
_cell.angle_gamma   90.00
#
_symmetry.space_group_name_H-M   'P 1'
#
loop_
_entity.id
_entity.type
_entity.pdbx_description
1 polymer ?
#
loop_
_entity_poly.entity_id
_entity_poly.type
_entity_poly.pdbx_seq_one_letter_code
_entity_poly.pdbx_strand_id
1 'polypeptide(L)'
;MPSAVVNRNPMAGHIAVLLREPCDWNATYEFAGALQQAGYQREAAKVFQAYSAKCRPSDVALYRAADILYGLSDFPAAIKVTDDLLAMSPDLPQFHYLRAQILQGTKRYKEAIDAYDSTIGLAEDINSINSEVFRQLSASYAALGDYCEAITPIQTWMGLDPAANDTQRTRKILKDYSAKGKCELSHATGSDRFPTQGQNVITAKVMINGVPGIFIVDTGASFVSLSKKFAERAKLPLSGNYSIRMQTANGIAMAQRSSISKVQIGRISAEGVAAVVMAAGEDAGDGIDGLLGRSFLSRFDVSFGEKEWRIESKKQ
;
A
#
# COMPACT_ATOMS: atom_id res chain seq x y z
N MET A 1 6.95 -9.72 -37.54
CA MET A 1 8.38 -9.91 -37.18
C MET A 1 9.14 -10.33 -38.43
N PRO A 2 10.40 -9.87 -38.63
CA PRO A 2 11.24 -10.33 -39.72
C PRO A 2 11.53 -11.84 -39.62
N SER A 3 11.46 -12.56 -40.74
CA SER A 3 11.75 -14.00 -40.81
C SER A 3 13.14 -14.38 -40.23
N ALA A 4 14.12 -13.51 -40.39
CA ALA A 4 15.46 -13.69 -39.87
C ALA A 4 15.52 -13.73 -38.33
N VAL A 5 14.53 -13.19 -37.62
CA VAL A 5 14.43 -13.24 -36.17
C VAL A 5 13.68 -14.50 -35.72
N VAL A 6 12.58 -14.83 -36.39
CA VAL A 6 11.75 -15.99 -36.09
C VAL A 6 12.49 -17.31 -36.28
N ASN A 7 13.40 -17.37 -37.26
CA ASN A 7 14.15 -18.56 -37.61
C ASN A 7 15.46 -18.76 -36.81
N ARG A 8 15.76 -17.89 -35.84
CA ARG A 8 16.94 -18.06 -34.96
C ARG A 8 16.64 -19.04 -33.82
N ASN A 9 17.57 -19.96 -33.55
CA ASN A 9 17.57 -20.72 -32.31
C ASN A 9 17.85 -19.78 -31.13
N PRO A 10 17.11 -19.84 -30.01
CA PRO A 10 16.10 -20.85 -29.62
C PRO A 10 14.67 -20.55 -30.06
N MET A 11 14.39 -19.37 -30.65
CA MET A 11 13.05 -18.90 -30.96
C MET A 11 12.25 -19.86 -31.87
N ALA A 12 12.91 -20.41 -32.89
CA ALA A 12 12.29 -21.39 -33.80
C ALA A 12 11.82 -22.66 -33.05
N GLY A 13 12.59 -23.10 -32.04
CA GLY A 13 12.22 -24.25 -31.22
C GLY A 13 10.94 -23.99 -30.40
N HIS A 14 10.84 -22.83 -29.74
CA HIS A 14 9.65 -22.47 -28.97
C HIS A 14 8.41 -22.32 -29.85
N ILE A 15 8.56 -21.75 -31.05
CA ILE A 15 7.47 -21.66 -32.04
C ILE A 15 7.00 -23.04 -32.45
N ALA A 16 7.92 -23.99 -32.71
CA ALA A 16 7.57 -25.34 -33.10
C ALA A 16 6.79 -26.09 -32.02
N VAL A 17 7.08 -25.83 -30.74
CA VAL A 17 6.27 -26.33 -29.62
C VAL A 17 4.89 -25.68 -29.61
N LEU A 18 4.81 -24.37 -29.69
CA LEU A 18 3.54 -23.62 -29.64
C LEU A 18 2.62 -23.90 -30.85
N LEU A 19 3.17 -24.31 -31.99
CA LEU A 19 2.35 -24.75 -33.14
C LEU A 19 1.66 -26.10 -32.88
N ARG A 20 2.26 -26.96 -32.04
CA ARG A 20 1.68 -28.27 -31.67
C ARG A 20 0.82 -28.16 -30.41
N GLU A 21 1.30 -27.39 -29.44
CA GLU A 21 0.71 -27.20 -28.13
C GLU A 21 0.60 -25.70 -27.82
N PRO A 22 -0.42 -25.01 -28.38
CA PRO A 22 -0.54 -23.54 -28.29
C PRO A 22 -0.64 -22.97 -26.88
N CYS A 23 -0.98 -23.83 -25.91
CA CYS A 23 -1.15 -23.45 -24.52
C CYS A 23 -0.06 -24.01 -23.59
N ASP A 24 1.09 -24.42 -24.14
CA ASP A 24 2.26 -24.75 -23.32
C ASP A 24 2.81 -23.47 -22.66
N TRP A 25 2.77 -23.46 -21.32
CA TRP A 25 3.23 -22.30 -20.56
C TRP A 25 4.74 -22.07 -20.67
N ASN A 26 5.53 -23.15 -20.61
CA ASN A 26 6.99 -23.02 -20.65
C ASN A 26 7.44 -22.49 -22.02
N ALA A 27 6.91 -23.03 -23.09
CA ALA A 27 7.19 -22.54 -24.43
C ALA A 27 6.72 -21.09 -24.63
N THR A 28 5.56 -20.73 -24.07
CA THR A 28 5.05 -19.33 -24.09
C THR A 28 6.01 -18.40 -23.38
N TYR A 29 6.45 -18.75 -22.17
CA TYR A 29 7.34 -17.94 -21.33
C TYR A 29 8.71 -17.75 -22.01
N GLU A 30 9.31 -18.83 -22.49
CA GLU A 30 10.61 -18.81 -23.17
C GLU A 30 10.55 -18.06 -24.50
N PHE A 31 9.46 -18.24 -25.27
CA PHE A 31 9.24 -17.48 -26.50
C PHE A 31 9.13 -15.98 -26.24
N ALA A 32 8.35 -15.57 -25.22
CA ALA A 32 8.24 -14.17 -24.83
C ALA A 32 9.59 -13.61 -24.35
N GLY A 33 10.38 -14.39 -23.58
CA GLY A 33 11.74 -14.02 -23.18
C GLY A 33 12.69 -13.82 -24.35
N ALA A 34 12.65 -14.73 -25.33
CA ALA A 34 13.45 -14.61 -26.56
C ALA A 34 13.05 -13.37 -27.38
N LEU A 35 11.76 -13.03 -27.41
CA LEU A 35 11.28 -11.79 -28.04
C LEU A 35 11.82 -10.55 -27.33
N GLN A 36 11.82 -10.51 -25.99
CA GLN A 36 12.38 -9.39 -25.22
C GLN A 36 13.87 -9.21 -25.50
N GLN A 37 14.64 -10.30 -25.47
CA GLN A 37 16.08 -10.29 -25.78
C GLN A 37 16.39 -9.81 -27.21
N ALA A 38 15.49 -10.11 -28.15
CA ALA A 38 15.60 -9.65 -29.53
C ALA A 38 15.08 -8.21 -29.75
N GLY A 39 14.63 -7.50 -28.69
CA GLY A 39 14.11 -6.14 -28.75
C GLY A 39 12.62 -6.02 -29.11
N TYR A 40 11.89 -7.15 -29.22
CA TYR A 40 10.45 -7.20 -29.54
C TYR A 40 9.60 -7.24 -28.27
N GLN A 41 9.76 -6.24 -27.42
CA GLN A 41 9.11 -6.23 -26.10
C GLN A 41 7.58 -6.13 -26.19
N ARG A 42 7.04 -5.34 -27.13
CA ARG A 42 5.57 -5.24 -27.32
C ARG A 42 4.96 -6.56 -27.76
N GLU A 43 5.65 -7.28 -28.61
CA GLU A 43 5.24 -8.61 -29.08
C GLU A 43 5.29 -9.62 -27.94
N ALA A 44 6.30 -9.55 -27.08
CA ALA A 44 6.37 -10.37 -25.86
C ALA A 44 5.16 -10.12 -24.94
N ALA A 45 4.79 -8.86 -24.70
CA ALA A 45 3.60 -8.54 -23.94
C ALA A 45 2.33 -9.12 -24.56
N LYS A 46 2.18 -9.03 -25.90
CA LYS A 46 1.04 -9.63 -26.63
C LYS A 46 1.00 -11.15 -26.50
N VAL A 47 2.14 -11.82 -26.46
CA VAL A 47 2.21 -13.29 -26.25
C VAL A 47 1.59 -13.67 -24.90
N PHE A 48 1.95 -12.97 -23.83
CA PHE A 48 1.38 -13.21 -22.52
C PHE A 48 -0.11 -12.88 -22.43
N GLN A 49 -0.55 -11.77 -23.04
CA GLN A 49 -1.98 -11.44 -23.13
C GLN A 49 -2.76 -12.51 -23.91
N ALA A 50 -2.20 -12.98 -25.04
CA ALA A 50 -2.84 -14.02 -25.86
C ALA A 50 -2.96 -15.34 -25.10
N TYR A 51 -1.95 -15.71 -24.31
CA TYR A 51 -2.02 -16.90 -23.45
C TYR A 51 -3.17 -16.81 -22.44
N SER A 52 -3.26 -15.70 -21.70
CA SER A 52 -4.35 -15.51 -20.73
C SER A 52 -5.74 -15.50 -21.37
N ALA A 53 -5.85 -14.94 -22.58
CA ALA A 53 -7.14 -14.83 -23.27
C ALA A 53 -7.59 -16.12 -23.98
N LYS A 54 -6.65 -16.92 -24.52
CA LYS A 54 -6.97 -18.06 -25.40
C LYS A 54 -6.78 -19.43 -24.74
N CYS A 55 -5.91 -19.53 -23.73
CA CYS A 55 -5.58 -20.80 -23.09
C CYS A 55 -6.31 -20.94 -21.76
N ARG A 56 -5.93 -20.12 -20.80
CA ARG A 56 -6.57 -20.07 -19.49
C ARG A 56 -6.30 -18.71 -18.85
N PRO A 57 -7.22 -18.17 -18.05
CA PRO A 57 -6.94 -16.98 -17.25
C PRO A 57 -5.66 -17.18 -16.43
N SER A 58 -4.73 -16.23 -16.53
CA SER A 58 -3.42 -16.31 -15.86
C SER A 58 -2.98 -14.93 -15.39
N ASP A 59 -2.98 -14.74 -14.09
CA ASP A 59 -2.48 -13.55 -13.42
C ASP A 59 -0.97 -13.36 -13.67
N VAL A 60 -0.20 -14.45 -13.65
CA VAL A 60 1.24 -14.42 -13.97
C VAL A 60 1.48 -13.89 -15.39
N ALA A 61 0.71 -14.36 -16.38
CA ALA A 61 0.84 -13.88 -17.75
C ALA A 61 0.47 -12.40 -17.89
N LEU A 62 -0.64 -11.98 -17.28
CA LEU A 62 -1.05 -10.57 -17.30
C LEU A 62 -0.08 -9.66 -16.55
N TYR A 63 0.44 -10.11 -15.41
CA TYR A 63 1.47 -9.37 -14.67
C TYR A 63 2.71 -9.13 -15.54
N ARG A 64 3.22 -10.19 -16.20
CA ARG A 64 4.37 -10.07 -17.11
C ARG A 64 4.09 -9.12 -18.28
N ALA A 65 2.89 -9.19 -18.86
CA ALA A 65 2.50 -8.27 -19.93
C ALA A 65 2.47 -6.82 -19.46
N ALA A 66 1.87 -6.54 -18.30
CA ALA A 66 1.78 -5.21 -17.71
C ALA A 66 3.17 -4.64 -17.37
N ASP A 67 4.03 -5.46 -16.76
CA ASP A 67 5.40 -5.07 -16.39
C ASP A 67 6.24 -4.69 -17.63
N ILE A 68 6.17 -5.49 -18.69
CA ILE A 68 6.82 -5.17 -19.98
C ILE A 68 6.30 -3.85 -20.56
N LEU A 69 4.99 -3.65 -20.58
CA LEU A 69 4.37 -2.44 -21.11
C LEU A 69 4.72 -1.21 -20.27
N TYR A 70 4.80 -1.37 -18.94
CA TYR A 70 5.28 -0.34 -18.02
C TYR A 70 6.74 0.04 -18.33
N GLY A 71 7.62 -0.94 -18.48
CA GLY A 71 9.02 -0.72 -18.86
C GLY A 71 9.18 0.01 -20.21
N LEU A 72 8.25 -0.17 -21.12
CA LEU A 72 8.16 0.57 -22.41
C LEU A 72 7.54 1.96 -22.27
N SER A 73 7.09 2.35 -21.09
CA SER A 73 6.28 3.55 -20.88
C SER A 73 4.98 3.59 -21.70
N ASP A 74 4.47 2.41 -22.13
CA ASP A 74 3.18 2.27 -22.80
C ASP A 74 2.08 2.20 -21.73
N PHE A 75 1.94 3.30 -20.99
CA PHE A 75 1.05 3.39 -19.84
C PHE A 75 -0.43 3.09 -20.16
N PRO A 76 -1.01 3.57 -21.28
CA PRO A 76 -2.40 3.23 -21.60
C PRO A 76 -2.63 1.73 -21.75
N ALA A 77 -1.72 1.02 -22.43
CA ALA A 77 -1.82 -0.43 -22.55
C ALA A 77 -1.56 -1.13 -21.21
N ALA A 78 -0.57 -0.66 -20.44
CA ALA A 78 -0.26 -1.22 -19.12
C ALA A 78 -1.44 -1.07 -18.14
N ILE A 79 -2.13 0.09 -18.11
CA ILE A 79 -3.32 0.30 -17.27
C ILE A 79 -4.40 -0.74 -17.61
N LYS A 80 -4.71 -0.90 -18.90
CA LYS A 80 -5.74 -1.86 -19.31
C LYS A 80 -5.41 -3.28 -18.84
N VAL A 81 -4.17 -3.70 -19.00
CA VAL A 81 -3.75 -5.05 -18.58
C VAL A 81 -3.77 -5.18 -17.06
N THR A 82 -3.43 -4.14 -16.29
CA THR A 82 -3.53 -4.17 -14.83
C THR A 82 -4.97 -4.12 -14.35
N ASP A 83 -5.91 -3.51 -15.09
CA ASP A 83 -7.34 -3.58 -14.78
C ASP A 83 -7.85 -5.03 -14.92
N ASP A 84 -7.49 -5.71 -16.03
CA ASP A 84 -7.83 -7.12 -16.24
C ASP A 84 -7.19 -8.02 -15.15
N LEU A 85 -5.94 -7.74 -14.78
CA LEU A 85 -5.20 -8.46 -13.74
C LEU A 85 -5.88 -8.33 -12.37
N LEU A 86 -6.24 -7.11 -11.97
CA LEU A 86 -6.91 -6.85 -10.69
C LEU A 86 -8.37 -7.32 -10.68
N ALA A 87 -9.03 -7.41 -11.83
CA ALA A 87 -10.34 -8.05 -11.92
C ALA A 87 -10.25 -9.56 -11.63
N MET A 88 -9.13 -10.20 -11.98
CA MET A 88 -8.89 -11.63 -11.75
C MET A 88 -8.40 -11.91 -10.34
N SER A 89 -7.44 -11.14 -9.84
CA SER A 89 -6.76 -11.36 -8.56
C SER A 89 -6.61 -10.04 -7.80
N PRO A 90 -7.71 -9.54 -7.20
CA PRO A 90 -7.75 -8.20 -6.61
C PRO A 90 -6.99 -8.06 -5.29
N ASP A 91 -6.61 -9.18 -4.65
CA ASP A 91 -6.11 -9.18 -3.26
C ASP A 91 -4.59 -9.39 -3.16
N LEU A 92 -3.87 -9.30 -4.29
CA LEU A 92 -2.43 -9.47 -4.33
C LEU A 92 -1.71 -8.10 -4.31
N PRO A 93 -0.96 -7.77 -3.24
CA PRO A 93 -0.34 -6.44 -3.07
C PRO A 93 0.60 -6.06 -4.22
N GLN A 94 1.32 -7.02 -4.81
CA GLN A 94 2.23 -6.75 -5.94
C GLN A 94 1.50 -6.23 -7.19
N PHE A 95 0.22 -6.57 -7.40
CA PHE A 95 -0.54 -6.09 -8.54
C PHE A 95 -0.99 -4.64 -8.35
N HIS A 96 -1.36 -4.29 -7.13
CA HIS A 96 -1.62 -2.90 -6.75
C HIS A 96 -0.36 -2.04 -6.85
N TYR A 97 0.80 -2.58 -6.45
CA TYR A 97 2.08 -1.89 -6.57
C TYR A 97 2.41 -1.57 -8.04
N LEU A 98 2.31 -2.56 -8.94
CA LEU A 98 2.54 -2.33 -10.37
C LEU A 98 1.56 -1.28 -10.93
N ARG A 99 0.27 -1.38 -10.58
CA ARG A 99 -0.73 -0.37 -10.96
C ARG A 99 -0.36 1.02 -10.45
N ALA A 100 0.06 1.14 -9.20
CA ALA A 100 0.45 2.41 -8.60
C ALA A 100 1.60 3.07 -9.36
N GLN A 101 2.63 2.29 -9.74
CA GLN A 101 3.76 2.78 -10.53
C GLN A 101 3.32 3.27 -11.93
N ILE A 102 2.43 2.55 -12.60
CA ILE A 102 1.87 2.94 -13.91
C ILE A 102 1.07 4.23 -13.78
N LEU A 103 0.20 4.32 -12.78
CA LEU A 103 -0.61 5.52 -12.49
C LEU A 103 0.25 6.74 -12.17
N GLN A 104 1.31 6.54 -11.40
CA GLN A 104 2.28 7.60 -11.09
C GLN A 104 3.01 8.07 -12.37
N GLY A 105 3.40 7.14 -13.25
CA GLY A 105 4.00 7.45 -14.54
C GLY A 105 3.10 8.31 -15.45
N THR A 106 1.78 8.16 -15.33
CA THR A 106 0.78 8.98 -16.02
C THR A 106 0.35 10.24 -15.26
N LYS A 107 0.98 10.53 -14.11
CA LYS A 107 0.64 11.64 -13.19
C LYS A 107 -0.78 11.56 -12.61
N ARG A 108 -1.39 10.38 -12.60
CA ARG A 108 -2.68 10.11 -11.93
C ARG A 108 -2.43 9.86 -10.44
N TYR A 109 -1.84 10.85 -9.77
CA TYR A 109 -1.29 10.70 -8.41
C TYR A 109 -2.33 10.30 -7.37
N LYS A 110 -3.57 10.80 -7.45
CA LYS A 110 -4.63 10.41 -6.50
C LYS A 110 -4.91 8.90 -6.55
N GLU A 111 -5.04 8.36 -7.75
CA GLU A 111 -5.28 6.93 -7.95
C GLU A 111 -4.04 6.09 -7.63
N ALA A 112 -2.84 6.63 -7.92
CA ALA A 112 -1.59 5.99 -7.53
C ALA A 112 -1.49 5.85 -5.99
N ILE A 113 -1.88 6.88 -5.24
CA ILE A 113 -1.92 6.86 -3.77
C ILE A 113 -2.87 5.75 -3.28
N ASP A 114 -4.08 5.61 -3.84
CA ASP A 114 -5.02 4.54 -3.49
C ASP A 114 -4.44 3.14 -3.74
N ALA A 115 -3.73 2.99 -4.85
CA ALA A 115 -3.10 1.72 -5.19
C ALA A 115 -1.88 1.41 -4.29
N TYR A 116 -1.07 2.41 -3.91
CA TYR A 116 -0.01 2.23 -2.91
C TYR A 116 -0.57 1.90 -1.53
N ASP A 117 -1.64 2.56 -1.10
CA ASP A 117 -2.29 2.26 0.18
C ASP A 117 -2.88 0.84 0.17
N SER A 118 -3.44 0.38 -0.95
CA SER A 118 -3.87 -1.02 -1.11
C SER A 118 -2.69 -1.99 -1.04
N THR A 119 -1.54 -1.63 -1.64
CA THR A 119 -0.31 -2.42 -1.52
C THR A 119 0.11 -2.61 -0.06
N ILE A 120 0.05 -1.53 0.73
CA ILE A 120 0.39 -1.56 2.15
C ILE A 120 -0.67 -2.29 2.96
N GLY A 121 -1.95 -2.02 2.67
CA GLY A 121 -3.09 -2.59 3.40
C GLY A 121 -3.29 -4.09 3.20
N LEU A 122 -2.88 -4.63 2.05
CA LEU A 122 -2.98 -6.05 1.71
C LEU A 122 -1.77 -6.88 2.16
N ALA A 123 -0.68 -6.25 2.57
CA ALA A 123 0.51 -6.97 3.01
C ALA A 123 0.24 -7.69 4.34
N GLU A 124 0.55 -8.98 4.40
CA GLU A 124 0.45 -9.78 5.64
C GLU A 124 1.39 -9.25 6.73
N ASP A 125 2.58 -8.80 6.34
CA ASP A 125 3.54 -8.15 7.23
C ASP A 125 4.04 -6.84 6.60
N ILE A 126 3.74 -5.73 7.24
CA ILE A 126 4.19 -4.41 6.80
C ILE A 126 5.72 -4.28 6.76
N ASN A 127 6.45 -5.06 7.58
CA ASN A 127 7.91 -5.04 7.56
C ASN A 127 8.50 -5.69 6.30
N SER A 128 7.73 -6.51 5.59
CA SER A 128 8.13 -7.12 4.32
C SER A 128 8.02 -6.17 3.13
N ILE A 129 7.37 -5.01 3.31
CA ILE A 129 7.14 -4.05 2.23
C ILE A 129 8.44 -3.34 1.88
N ASN A 130 8.75 -3.30 0.59
CA ASN A 130 9.88 -2.56 0.07
C ASN A 130 9.75 -1.06 0.39
N SER A 131 10.86 -0.46 0.87
CA SER A 131 10.95 0.98 1.16
C SER A 131 10.49 1.88 0.00
N GLU A 132 10.63 1.38 -1.24
CA GLU A 132 10.22 2.11 -2.44
C GLU A 132 8.72 2.41 -2.47
N VAL A 133 7.87 1.51 -1.94
CA VAL A 133 6.42 1.73 -1.82
C VAL A 133 6.14 3.00 -1.01
N PHE A 134 6.75 3.13 0.17
CA PHE A 134 6.57 4.30 1.04
C PHE A 134 7.11 5.58 0.40
N ARG A 135 8.26 5.48 -0.29
CA ARG A 135 8.87 6.63 -0.97
C ARG A 135 8.04 7.11 -2.14
N GLN A 136 7.51 6.22 -2.97
CA GLN A 136 6.69 6.57 -4.12
C GLN A 136 5.30 7.08 -3.71
N LEU A 137 4.72 6.50 -2.66
CA LEU A 137 3.50 7.02 -2.04
C LEU A 137 3.72 8.47 -1.56
N SER A 138 4.79 8.71 -0.80
CA SER A 138 5.17 10.04 -0.34
C SER A 138 5.40 11.02 -1.50
N ALA A 139 6.09 10.59 -2.55
CA ALA A 139 6.33 11.39 -3.75
C ALA A 139 5.03 11.73 -4.50
N SER A 140 4.05 10.82 -4.49
CA SER A 140 2.73 11.05 -5.12
C SER A 140 1.93 12.13 -4.37
N TYR A 141 1.94 12.12 -3.03
CA TYR A 141 1.39 13.22 -2.23
C TYR A 141 2.09 14.54 -2.51
N ALA A 142 3.43 14.54 -2.50
CA ALA A 142 4.21 15.75 -2.77
C ALA A 142 3.96 16.33 -4.18
N ALA A 143 3.70 15.48 -5.17
CA ALA A 143 3.36 15.91 -6.53
C ALA A 143 1.98 16.58 -6.62
N LEU A 144 1.07 16.30 -5.69
CA LEU A 144 -0.22 17.00 -5.55
C LEU A 144 -0.08 18.31 -4.74
N GLY A 145 1.07 18.56 -4.12
CA GLY A 145 1.25 19.68 -3.19
C GLY A 145 0.86 19.34 -1.74
N ASP A 146 0.42 18.11 -1.48
CA ASP A 146 -0.02 17.61 -0.18
C ASP A 146 1.21 17.20 0.65
N TYR A 147 2.08 18.20 0.94
CA TYR A 147 3.39 17.94 1.58
C TYR A 147 3.27 17.41 3.00
N CYS A 148 2.20 17.77 3.72
CA CYS A 148 2.00 17.30 5.09
C CYS A 148 1.64 15.81 5.09
N GLU A 149 0.80 15.38 4.16
CA GLU A 149 0.44 14.00 3.95
C GLU A 149 1.63 13.17 3.44
N ALA A 150 2.52 13.79 2.63
CA ALA A 150 3.74 13.15 2.13
C ALA A 150 4.72 12.74 3.26
N ILE A 151 4.65 13.36 4.43
CA ILE A 151 5.48 13.05 5.59
C ILE A 151 5.14 11.67 6.18
N THR A 152 3.85 11.33 6.25
CA THR A 152 3.36 10.14 6.96
C THR A 152 3.94 8.81 6.44
N PRO A 153 3.98 8.53 5.11
CA PRO A 153 4.58 7.30 4.61
C PRO A 153 6.05 7.14 5.01
N ILE A 154 6.81 8.23 4.96
CA ILE A 154 8.23 8.21 5.35
C ILE A 154 8.38 7.97 6.85
N GLN A 155 7.57 8.60 7.70
CA GLN A 155 7.59 8.37 9.14
C GLN A 155 7.18 6.94 9.49
N THR A 156 6.18 6.38 8.79
CA THR A 156 5.77 5.00 8.96
C THR A 156 6.94 4.06 8.67
N TRP A 157 7.58 4.22 7.51
CA TRP A 157 8.75 3.40 7.14
C TRP A 157 9.91 3.54 8.12
N MET A 158 10.24 4.76 8.55
CA MET A 158 11.25 4.99 9.60
C MET A 158 10.90 4.27 10.90
N GLY A 159 9.63 4.25 11.26
CA GLY A 159 9.15 3.60 12.47
C GLY A 159 9.18 2.07 12.45
N LEU A 160 9.23 1.44 11.25
CA LEU A 160 9.33 -0.02 11.12
C LEU A 160 10.66 -0.56 11.60
N ASP A 161 11.76 0.10 11.23
CA ASP A 161 13.11 -0.19 11.72
C ASP A 161 13.87 1.13 11.88
N PRO A 162 13.78 1.78 13.06
CA PRO A 162 14.44 3.07 13.26
C PRO A 162 15.96 3.00 13.13
N ALA A 163 16.58 1.86 13.47
CA ALA A 163 18.03 1.71 13.40
C ALA A 163 18.53 1.73 11.95
N ALA A 164 17.78 1.14 11.02
CA ALA A 164 18.12 1.08 9.61
C ALA A 164 17.58 2.26 8.81
N ASN A 165 16.36 2.74 9.14
CA ASN A 165 15.59 3.63 8.28
C ASN A 165 15.64 5.10 8.68
N ASP A 166 15.99 5.43 9.95
CA ASP A 166 16.16 6.82 10.41
C ASP A 166 17.53 7.36 10.01
N THR A 167 17.68 7.68 8.76
CA THR A 167 18.91 8.17 8.15
C THR A 167 18.88 9.70 7.97
N GLN A 168 20.08 10.30 7.79
CA GLN A 168 20.19 11.72 7.45
C GLN A 168 19.35 12.07 6.18
N ARG A 169 19.29 11.15 5.23
CA ARG A 169 18.50 11.34 3.99
C ARG A 169 17.00 11.39 4.27
N THR A 170 16.47 10.47 5.07
CA THR A 170 15.05 10.45 5.45
C THR A 170 14.67 11.66 6.28
N ARG A 171 15.48 12.04 7.26
CA ARG A 171 15.28 13.28 8.04
C ARG A 171 15.26 14.54 7.17
N LYS A 172 16.14 14.61 6.15
CA LYS A 172 16.14 15.72 5.20
C LYS A 172 14.84 15.77 4.40
N ILE A 173 14.33 14.65 3.90
CA ILE A 173 13.04 14.60 3.18
C ILE A 173 11.90 15.14 4.06
N LEU A 174 11.82 14.68 5.31
CA LEU A 174 10.81 15.15 6.26
C LEU A 174 10.89 16.67 6.48
N LYS A 175 12.10 17.19 6.70
CA LYS A 175 12.34 18.61 6.88
C LYS A 175 11.93 19.42 5.65
N ASP A 176 12.28 18.97 4.45
CA ASP A 176 11.98 19.65 3.20
C ASP A 176 10.46 19.68 2.95
N TYR A 177 9.75 18.59 3.21
CA TYR A 177 8.29 18.53 3.08
C TYR A 177 7.58 19.38 4.15
N SER A 178 8.03 19.32 5.40
CA SER A 178 7.50 20.13 6.47
C SER A 178 7.63 21.63 6.16
N ALA A 179 8.78 22.05 5.67
CA ALA A 179 9.00 23.45 5.28
C ALA A 179 8.12 23.89 4.11
N LYS A 180 7.96 23.04 3.07
CA LYS A 180 7.12 23.33 1.91
C LYS A 180 5.63 23.38 2.24
N GLY A 181 5.15 22.44 3.05
CA GLY A 181 3.75 22.35 3.48
C GLY A 181 3.40 23.30 4.62
N LYS A 182 4.41 23.94 5.24
CA LYS A 182 4.26 24.67 6.51
C LYS A 182 3.59 23.80 7.58
N CYS A 183 3.89 22.51 7.52
CA CYS A 183 3.36 21.56 8.48
C CYS A 183 4.07 21.79 9.81
N GLU A 184 3.32 21.87 10.89
CA GLU A 184 3.90 21.53 12.16
C GLU A 184 4.35 20.07 12.02
N LEU A 185 5.67 19.82 12.16
CA LEU A 185 6.17 18.45 12.24
C LEU A 185 5.32 17.81 13.32
N SER A 186 4.54 16.81 12.95
CA SER A 186 3.57 16.20 13.86
C SER A 186 4.34 15.62 15.02
N HIS A 187 4.48 16.43 16.05
CA HIS A 187 5.18 16.07 17.24
C HIS A 187 4.29 15.07 17.96
N ALA A 188 4.67 13.81 17.84
CA ALA A 188 4.28 12.83 18.82
C ALA A 188 4.81 13.32 20.15
N THR A 189 3.94 13.68 21.07
CA THR A 189 4.32 14.24 22.35
C THR A 189 3.77 13.39 23.50
N GLY A 190 4.51 13.37 24.58
CA GLY A 190 4.08 12.80 25.85
C GLY A 190 4.65 11.42 26.15
N SER A 191 4.36 10.97 27.35
CA SER A 191 4.65 9.63 27.86
C SER A 191 3.51 9.23 28.78
N ASP A 192 2.99 8.02 28.64
CA ASP A 192 1.92 7.51 29.50
C ASP A 192 1.99 5.99 29.67
N ARG A 193 1.24 5.48 30.67
CA ARG A 193 1.13 4.07 30.99
C ARG A 193 -0.33 3.72 31.20
N PHE A 194 -0.73 2.58 30.69
CA PHE A 194 -2.11 2.13 30.77
C PHE A 194 -2.14 0.68 31.25
N PRO A 195 -3.12 0.31 32.11
CA PRO A 195 -3.23 -1.07 32.56
C PRO A 195 -3.56 -2.00 31.38
N THR A 196 -2.88 -3.14 31.30
CA THR A 196 -3.30 -4.29 30.50
C THR A 196 -4.36 -5.03 31.28
N GLN A 197 -5.60 -4.98 30.84
CA GLN A 197 -6.72 -5.61 31.57
C GLN A 197 -6.82 -7.11 31.27
N GLY A 198 -5.72 -7.86 31.40
CA GLY A 198 -5.72 -9.34 31.43
C GLY A 198 -6.35 -10.07 30.24
N GLN A 199 -6.53 -9.40 29.10
CA GLN A 199 -7.14 -9.96 27.90
C GLN A 199 -6.10 -10.01 26.77
N ASN A 200 -6.29 -10.95 25.85
CA ASN A 200 -5.43 -11.11 24.66
C ASN A 200 -5.45 -9.88 23.71
N VAL A 201 -6.35 -8.93 23.96
CA VAL A 201 -6.53 -7.72 23.15
C VAL A 201 -6.45 -6.50 24.04
N ILE A 202 -5.55 -5.58 23.72
CA ILE A 202 -5.40 -4.31 24.44
C ILE A 202 -6.31 -3.28 23.82
N THR A 203 -7.23 -2.72 24.60
CA THR A 203 -8.06 -1.59 24.19
C THR A 203 -7.65 -0.32 24.88
N ALA A 204 -7.84 0.81 24.20
CA ALA A 204 -7.58 2.13 24.74
C ALA A 204 -8.74 3.09 24.45
N LYS A 205 -9.01 3.98 25.40
CA LYS A 205 -9.89 5.13 25.15
C LYS A 205 -9.11 6.20 24.41
N VAL A 206 -9.48 6.46 23.18
CA VAL A 206 -8.78 7.39 22.27
C VAL A 206 -9.71 8.56 21.95
N MET A 207 -9.15 9.75 21.90
CA MET A 207 -9.83 10.95 21.41
C MET A 207 -9.40 11.21 19.98
N ILE A 208 -10.32 11.15 19.04
CA ILE A 208 -10.09 11.48 17.63
C ILE A 208 -10.77 12.83 17.34
N ASN A 209 -9.99 13.87 17.06
CA ASN A 209 -10.47 15.23 16.87
C ASN A 209 -11.41 15.70 18.01
N GLY A 210 -11.12 15.28 19.24
CA GLY A 210 -11.95 15.60 20.42
C GLY A 210 -13.15 14.68 20.65
N VAL A 211 -13.41 13.69 19.78
CA VAL A 211 -14.48 12.71 19.93
C VAL A 211 -13.94 11.43 20.58
N PRO A 212 -14.49 10.99 21.73
CA PRO A 212 -14.02 9.77 22.39
C PRO A 212 -14.49 8.51 21.69
N GLY A 213 -13.60 7.51 21.62
CA GLY A 213 -13.88 6.17 21.12
C GLY A 213 -13.05 5.10 21.81
N ILE A 214 -13.42 3.84 21.60
CA ILE A 214 -12.68 2.66 22.09
C ILE A 214 -11.98 2.02 20.91
N PHE A 215 -10.67 1.90 21.01
CA PHE A 215 -9.82 1.38 19.94
C PHE A 215 -8.99 0.20 20.43
N ILE A 216 -8.83 -0.80 19.60
CA ILE A 216 -7.84 -1.86 19.80
C ILE A 216 -6.46 -1.29 19.45
N VAL A 217 -5.48 -1.46 20.34
CA VAL A 217 -4.08 -1.15 20.06
C VAL A 217 -3.49 -2.31 19.27
N ASP A 218 -3.26 -2.09 17.98
CA ASP A 218 -2.87 -3.14 17.04
C ASP A 218 -1.61 -2.78 16.27
N THR A 219 -0.49 -3.39 16.66
CA THR A 219 0.80 -3.20 15.98
C THR A 219 0.89 -3.91 14.64
N GLY A 220 -0.03 -4.81 14.33
CA GLY A 220 -0.17 -5.46 13.03
C GLY A 220 -0.93 -4.61 11.99
N ALA A 221 -1.83 -3.73 12.45
CA ALA A 221 -2.57 -2.85 11.57
C ALA A 221 -1.68 -1.75 10.98
N SER A 222 -1.70 -1.59 9.66
CA SER A 222 -0.90 -0.56 8.94
C SER A 222 -1.38 0.85 9.23
N PHE A 223 -2.68 1.05 9.35
CA PHE A 223 -3.33 2.35 9.53
C PHE A 223 -4.15 2.40 10.82
N VAL A 224 -4.39 3.62 11.32
CA VAL A 224 -5.55 3.83 12.19
C VAL A 224 -6.78 3.57 11.34
N SER A 225 -7.57 2.56 11.71
CA SER A 225 -8.81 2.24 11.03
C SER A 225 -10.00 2.62 11.91
N LEU A 226 -11.05 3.14 11.28
CA LEU A 226 -12.25 3.62 11.98
C LEU A 226 -13.50 2.98 11.38
N SER A 227 -14.45 2.65 12.22
CA SER A 227 -15.79 2.31 11.74
C SER A 227 -16.42 3.53 11.05
N LYS A 228 -17.23 3.28 10.03
CA LYS A 228 -17.95 4.35 9.32
C LYS A 228 -18.76 5.22 10.29
N LYS A 229 -19.45 4.60 11.24
CA LYS A 229 -20.27 5.28 12.26
C LYS A 229 -19.43 6.22 13.13
N PHE A 230 -18.23 5.79 13.54
CA PHE A 230 -17.36 6.64 14.32
C PHE A 230 -16.80 7.79 13.49
N ALA A 231 -16.36 7.53 12.26
CA ALA A 231 -15.83 8.55 11.35
C ALA A 231 -16.85 9.68 11.10
N GLU A 232 -18.12 9.33 10.90
CA GLU A 232 -19.23 10.30 10.78
C GLU A 232 -19.39 11.13 12.05
N ARG A 233 -19.37 10.49 13.25
CA ARG A 233 -19.46 11.16 14.55
C ARG A 233 -18.29 12.11 14.78
N ALA A 234 -17.07 11.71 14.37
CA ALA A 234 -15.86 12.50 14.47
C ALA A 234 -15.70 13.53 13.33
N LYS A 235 -16.65 13.59 12.39
CA LYS A 235 -16.66 14.48 11.23
C LYS A 235 -15.34 14.42 10.43
N LEU A 236 -14.86 13.19 10.19
CA LEU A 236 -13.64 13.01 9.44
C LEU A 236 -13.82 13.31 7.95
N PRO A 237 -12.82 13.91 7.30
CA PRO A 237 -12.87 14.10 5.85
C PRO A 237 -12.80 12.74 5.15
N LEU A 238 -13.73 12.46 4.26
CA LEU A 238 -13.76 11.27 3.45
C LEU A 238 -13.32 11.61 2.03
N SER A 239 -12.27 10.97 1.55
CA SER A 239 -11.67 11.25 0.24
C SER A 239 -12.07 10.18 -0.78
N GLY A 240 -12.99 10.52 -1.68
CA GLY A 240 -13.37 9.64 -2.80
C GLY A 240 -14.26 8.47 -2.41
N ASN A 241 -14.09 7.34 -3.09
CA ASN A 241 -14.85 6.11 -2.89
C ASN A 241 -14.06 5.12 -2.02
N TYR A 242 -14.70 4.02 -1.61
CA TYR A 242 -14.03 2.88 -0.99
C TYR A 242 -13.15 2.19 -2.03
N SER A 243 -11.90 2.61 -2.13
CA SER A 243 -10.96 2.20 -3.16
C SER A 243 -9.75 1.42 -2.63
N ILE A 244 -9.55 1.42 -1.30
CA ILE A 244 -8.43 0.76 -0.66
C ILE A 244 -8.88 -0.64 -0.22
N ARG A 245 -8.15 -1.66 -0.66
CA ARG A 245 -8.33 -3.04 -0.19
C ARG A 245 -7.39 -3.31 0.97
N MET A 246 -7.90 -3.95 2.01
CA MET A 246 -7.11 -4.23 3.21
C MET A 246 -7.33 -5.66 3.68
N GLN A 247 -6.24 -6.32 4.08
CA GLN A 247 -6.31 -7.57 4.82
C GLN A 247 -6.69 -7.27 6.26
N THR A 248 -7.71 -7.94 6.76
CA THR A 248 -8.15 -7.88 8.16
C THR A 248 -8.21 -9.29 8.75
N ALA A 249 -8.40 -9.38 10.07
CA ALA A 249 -8.61 -10.68 10.72
C ALA A 249 -9.84 -11.45 10.18
N ASN A 250 -10.82 -10.74 9.61
CA ASN A 250 -12.06 -11.30 9.06
C ASN A 250 -12.01 -11.50 7.54
N GLY A 251 -10.86 -11.29 6.90
CA GLY A 251 -10.69 -11.37 5.45
C GLY A 251 -10.42 -10.02 4.80
N ILE A 252 -10.69 -9.91 3.50
CA ILE A 252 -10.48 -8.68 2.75
C ILE A 252 -11.64 -7.71 2.97
N ALA A 253 -11.32 -6.50 3.38
CA ALA A 253 -12.26 -5.41 3.57
C ALA A 253 -11.96 -4.23 2.63
N MET A 254 -12.98 -3.44 2.33
CA MET A 254 -12.84 -2.19 1.59
C MET A 254 -12.79 -1.01 2.55
N ALA A 255 -11.90 -0.08 2.26
CA ALA A 255 -11.72 1.12 3.06
C ALA A 255 -11.62 2.38 2.19
N GLN A 256 -11.87 3.51 2.81
CA GLN A 256 -11.73 4.84 2.23
C GLN A 256 -10.69 5.63 3.01
N ARG A 257 -9.81 6.35 2.29
CA ARG A 257 -8.79 7.19 2.95
C ARG A 257 -9.43 8.32 3.74
N SER A 258 -8.81 8.60 4.88
CA SER A 258 -9.10 9.75 5.71
C SER A 258 -7.81 10.27 6.36
N SER A 259 -7.87 11.46 6.95
CA SER A 259 -6.83 11.99 7.82
C SER A 259 -7.43 12.50 9.12
N ILE A 260 -6.69 12.29 10.20
CA ILE A 260 -7.09 12.72 11.54
C ILE A 260 -6.19 13.88 11.95
N SER A 261 -6.81 15.04 12.23
CA SER A 261 -6.04 16.21 12.66
C SER A 261 -5.31 15.96 13.98
N LYS A 262 -5.99 15.30 14.95
CA LYS A 262 -5.39 14.99 16.26
C LYS A 262 -5.91 13.67 16.83
N VAL A 263 -4.97 12.81 17.18
CA VAL A 263 -5.20 11.59 17.99
C VAL A 263 -4.62 11.82 19.38
N GLN A 264 -5.38 11.52 20.43
CA GLN A 264 -4.92 11.67 21.81
C GLN A 264 -5.32 10.46 22.66
N ILE A 265 -4.37 9.96 23.47
CA ILE A 265 -4.57 8.89 24.44
C ILE A 265 -3.94 9.35 25.76
N GLY A 266 -4.75 9.63 26.79
CA GLY A 266 -4.23 10.19 28.02
C GLY A 266 -3.40 11.46 27.75
N ARG A 267 -2.12 11.42 28.11
CA ARG A 267 -1.16 12.51 27.90
C ARG A 267 -0.40 12.45 26.56
N ILE A 268 -0.67 11.42 25.75
CA ILE A 268 -0.04 11.20 24.45
C ILE A 268 -0.87 11.89 23.37
N SER A 269 -0.23 12.57 22.44
CA SER A 269 -0.91 13.09 21.26
C SER A 269 -0.01 13.06 20.01
N ALA A 270 -0.66 12.87 18.85
CA ALA A 270 -0.05 13.06 17.54
C ALA A 270 -1.04 13.77 16.61
N GLU A 271 -0.51 14.60 15.72
CA GLU A 271 -1.29 15.36 14.75
C GLU A 271 -1.03 14.84 13.32
N GLY A 272 -1.96 15.09 12.38
CA GLY A 272 -1.82 14.70 10.99
C GLY A 272 -1.63 13.18 10.83
N VAL A 273 -2.54 12.39 11.39
CA VAL A 273 -2.44 10.92 11.36
C VAL A 273 -3.23 10.37 10.18
N ALA A 274 -2.54 9.64 9.28
CA ALA A 274 -3.21 8.94 8.19
C ALA A 274 -4.14 7.84 8.76
N ALA A 275 -5.35 7.78 8.22
CA ALA A 275 -6.36 6.85 8.65
C ALA A 275 -7.15 6.29 7.47
N VAL A 276 -7.84 5.20 7.72
CA VAL A 276 -8.82 4.63 6.79
C VAL A 276 -10.17 4.47 7.49
N VAL A 277 -11.24 4.69 6.75
CA VAL A 277 -12.60 4.44 7.21
C VAL A 277 -13.10 3.19 6.52
N MET A 278 -13.45 2.18 7.31
CA MET A 278 -13.91 0.89 6.83
C MET A 278 -15.31 1.01 6.20
N ALA A 279 -15.59 0.19 5.22
CA ALA A 279 -16.94 0.10 4.66
C ALA A 279 -17.95 -0.35 5.72
N ALA A 280 -19.22 -0.05 5.52
CA ALA A 280 -20.27 -0.42 6.47
C ALA A 280 -20.33 -1.96 6.63
N GLY A 281 -20.36 -2.43 7.87
CA GLY A 281 -20.35 -3.85 8.21
C GLY A 281 -18.96 -4.47 8.37
N GLU A 282 -17.90 -3.70 8.16
CA GLU A 282 -16.49 -4.12 8.33
C GLU A 282 -15.92 -3.59 9.66
N ASP A 283 -16.73 -3.65 10.72
CA ASP A 283 -16.36 -3.13 12.03
C ASP A 283 -15.43 -4.08 12.80
N ALA A 284 -14.61 -3.53 13.68
CA ALA A 284 -13.63 -4.29 14.48
C ALA A 284 -14.27 -5.10 15.65
N GLY A 285 -15.60 -5.10 15.77
CA GLY A 285 -16.39 -5.79 16.80
C GLY A 285 -17.29 -4.86 17.58
N ASP A 286 -18.20 -5.45 18.36
CA ASP A 286 -19.18 -4.71 19.17
C ASP A 286 -18.50 -3.82 20.19
N GLY A 287 -18.89 -2.54 20.20
CA GLY A 287 -18.32 -1.55 21.12
C GLY A 287 -16.93 -1.06 20.78
N ILE A 288 -16.35 -1.49 19.66
CA ILE A 288 -15.04 -1.05 19.16
C ILE A 288 -15.25 -0.04 18.03
N ASP A 289 -14.68 1.13 18.15
CA ASP A 289 -14.78 2.20 17.18
C ASP A 289 -13.71 2.10 16.06
N GLY A 290 -12.66 1.28 16.28
CA GLY A 290 -11.60 1.07 15.31
C GLY A 290 -10.32 0.44 15.86
N LEU A 291 -9.26 0.45 15.05
CA LEU A 291 -7.92 -0.01 15.42
C LEU A 291 -6.97 1.18 15.47
N LEU A 292 -6.07 1.18 16.43
CA LEU A 292 -4.98 2.12 16.54
C LEU A 292 -3.72 1.49 15.96
N GLY A 293 -3.50 1.71 14.66
CA GLY A 293 -2.45 1.07 13.89
C GLY A 293 -1.15 1.86 13.79
N ARG A 294 -0.24 1.39 12.96
CA ARG A 294 1.13 1.90 12.82
C ARG A 294 1.24 3.32 12.30
N SER A 295 0.28 3.82 11.53
CA SER A 295 0.27 5.24 11.14
C SER A 295 0.28 6.21 12.34
N PHE A 296 -0.15 5.73 13.51
CA PHE A 296 -0.01 6.42 14.80
C PHE A 296 1.12 5.82 15.65
N LEU A 297 1.09 4.50 15.90
CA LEU A 297 1.97 3.84 16.86
C LEU A 297 3.45 3.94 16.49
N SER A 298 3.80 3.97 15.20
CA SER A 298 5.20 4.08 14.74
C SER A 298 5.90 5.39 15.14
N ARG A 299 5.14 6.38 15.58
CA ARG A 299 5.68 7.67 16.06
C ARG A 299 6.15 7.62 17.50
N PHE A 300 5.92 6.51 18.18
CA PHE A 300 6.20 6.30 19.61
C PHE A 300 7.03 5.04 19.81
N ASP A 301 7.70 5.00 20.97
CA ASP A 301 8.22 3.78 21.55
C ASP A 301 7.10 3.14 22.37
N VAL A 302 6.64 1.96 21.94
CA VAL A 302 5.54 1.23 22.57
C VAL A 302 6.08 -0.07 23.14
N SER A 303 5.77 -0.35 24.41
CA SER A 303 6.14 -1.60 25.05
C SER A 303 4.94 -2.20 25.80
N PHE A 304 4.77 -3.50 25.65
CA PHE A 304 3.68 -4.25 26.26
C PHE A 304 4.22 -5.14 27.38
N GLY A 305 3.65 -4.99 28.56
CA GLY A 305 3.95 -5.81 29.74
C GLY A 305 2.68 -6.52 30.26
N GLU A 306 2.86 -7.46 31.16
CA GLU A 306 1.75 -8.25 31.73
C GLU A 306 0.69 -7.42 32.46
N LYS A 307 1.09 -6.34 33.12
CA LYS A 307 0.19 -5.50 33.96
C LYS A 307 -0.09 -4.14 33.34
N GLU A 308 0.83 -3.64 32.53
CA GLU A 308 0.73 -2.31 31.90
C GLU A 308 1.38 -2.31 30.53
N TRP A 309 0.89 -1.48 29.64
CA TRP A 309 1.59 -1.11 28.45
C TRP A 309 1.99 0.37 28.50
N ARG A 310 3.08 0.69 27.84
CA ARG A 310 3.69 2.03 27.85
C ARG A 310 3.81 2.55 26.45
N ILE A 311 3.64 3.86 26.33
CA ILE A 311 3.83 4.58 25.09
C ILE A 311 4.54 5.90 25.40
N GLU A 312 5.62 6.17 24.66
CA GLU A 312 6.47 7.34 24.87
C GLU A 312 6.87 7.92 23.53
N SER A 313 6.86 9.26 23.40
CA SER A 313 7.35 9.91 22.17
C SER A 313 8.83 9.58 21.97
N LYS A 314 9.19 9.20 20.74
CA LYS A 314 10.58 8.95 20.38
C LYS A 314 11.42 10.19 20.62
N LYS A 315 12.57 10.02 21.28
CA LYS A 315 13.54 11.11 21.46
C LYS A 315 14.07 11.49 20.08
N GLN A 316 13.96 12.77 19.74
CA GLN A 316 14.50 13.35 18.51
C GLN A 316 16.02 13.39 18.55
#